data_94bdce4e97608e09cfeea5bc7f328d48
#
_entry.id   94bdce4e97608e09cfeea5bc7f328d48
#
_cell.length_a   1.000
_cell.length_b   1.000
_cell.length_c   1.000
_cell.angle_alpha   90.00
_cell.angle_beta   90.00
_cell.angle_gamma   90.00
#
_symmetry.space_group_name_H-M   'P 1'
#
loop_
_entity.id
_entity.type
_entity.pdbx_description
1 polymer ?
#
loop_
_entity_poly.entity_id
_entity_poly.type
_entity_poly.pdbx_seq_one_letter_code
_entity_poly.pdbx_strand_id
1 'polypeptide(L)'
;MIKQVTRKSMKIRFSGRSTDYITPSFGYGCLLNCSYCYMKRHSSKGVTIAGNHETILQEIDRHAMFYADAKKPNQTHEFFTSYDISCNEDFALHAKFHDWPRIFEFFRDHDSAMGSFATKIVPTKFLEFNPEGKIRIRFSLMPQRMSSIVEPNTAPIADRIAAIDEFIAAGYDVHVNFSPIILYQGWKEDYIDLFQQLDAGVSDNNKEIVKAECIMLTHEENKHNFNVENNIPGEEYLWNPTLQEPKTSQYGGSNVRYKRPLKRDAISQFKQMMHAEIPWCTIRYIF
;
A
#
# COMPACT_ATOMS: atom_id res chain seq x y z
N MET A 1 -1.51 -17.44 15.51
CA MET A 1 -2.88 -17.24 16.07
C MET A 1 -3.21 -15.77 15.96
N ILE A 2 -4.41 -15.41 15.46
CA ILE A 2 -4.91 -14.03 15.41
C ILE A 2 -5.66 -13.75 16.71
N LYS A 3 -5.36 -12.61 17.35
CA LYS A 3 -5.97 -12.23 18.64
C LYS A 3 -6.71 -10.91 18.51
N GLN A 4 -7.89 -10.82 19.11
CA GLN A 4 -8.59 -9.56 19.29
C GLN A 4 -8.04 -8.82 20.50
N VAL A 5 -7.80 -7.50 20.36
CA VAL A 5 -7.24 -6.67 21.42
C VAL A 5 -7.92 -5.29 21.44
N THR A 6 -7.97 -4.64 22.60
CA THR A 6 -8.37 -3.25 22.70
C THR A 6 -7.20 -2.34 22.34
N ARG A 7 -7.34 -1.52 21.29
CA ARG A 7 -6.35 -0.50 20.95
C ARG A 7 -6.43 0.65 21.94
N LYS A 8 -5.31 0.92 22.60
CA LYS A 8 -5.21 2.02 23.59
C LYS A 8 -4.88 3.36 22.93
N SER A 9 -4.05 3.34 21.87
CA SER A 9 -3.66 4.57 21.16
C SER A 9 -4.66 4.89 20.06
N MET A 10 -5.31 6.03 20.18
CA MET A 10 -6.27 6.57 19.19
C MET A 10 -5.64 7.69 18.36
N LYS A 11 -4.31 7.76 18.29
CA LYS A 11 -3.61 8.83 17.59
C LYS A 11 -3.76 8.69 16.07
N ILE A 12 -4.40 9.67 15.44
CA ILE A 12 -4.38 9.90 14.01
C ILE A 12 -3.09 10.66 13.65
N ARG A 13 -2.41 10.24 12.61
CA ARG A 13 -1.11 10.80 12.21
C ARG A 13 -1.17 11.36 10.80
N PHE A 14 -0.60 12.53 10.59
CA PHE A 14 -0.43 13.09 9.25
C PHE A 14 0.46 12.19 8.38
N SER A 15 0.08 12.00 7.13
CA SER A 15 0.84 11.26 6.11
C SER A 15 1.20 12.15 4.92
N GLY A 16 0.20 12.72 4.26
CA GLY A 16 0.37 13.63 3.13
C GLY A 16 0.96 12.98 1.87
N ARG A 17 0.85 11.64 1.72
CA ARG A 17 1.34 10.88 0.58
C ARG A 17 0.23 10.05 -0.06
N SER A 18 0.10 8.77 0.34
CA SER A 18 -0.98 7.88 -0.14
C SER A 18 -2.35 8.37 0.32
N THR A 19 -2.38 8.90 1.54
CA THR A 19 -3.54 9.47 2.21
C THR A 19 -3.15 10.74 2.95
N ASP A 20 -4.12 11.55 3.36
CA ASP A 20 -3.86 12.70 4.23
C ASP A 20 -3.40 12.23 5.61
N TYR A 21 -4.08 11.22 6.16
CA TYR A 21 -3.83 10.73 7.51
C TYR A 21 -3.76 9.19 7.57
N ILE A 22 -3.17 8.72 8.64
CA ILE A 22 -3.10 7.31 9.04
C ILE A 22 -3.94 7.16 10.31
N THR A 23 -4.89 6.22 10.29
CA THR A 23 -5.77 5.94 11.43
C THR A 23 -5.05 5.26 12.58
N PRO A 24 -5.64 5.18 13.78
CA PRO A 24 -5.30 4.14 14.74
C PRO A 24 -5.41 2.77 14.08
N SER A 25 -4.50 1.85 14.42
CA SER A 25 -4.41 0.57 13.70
C SER A 25 -5.62 -0.31 13.94
N PHE A 26 -6.39 -0.62 12.91
CA PHE A 26 -7.42 -1.66 12.94
C PHE A 26 -6.81 -3.04 13.15
N GLY A 27 -5.69 -3.33 12.50
CA GLY A 27 -4.91 -4.53 12.69
C GLY A 27 -3.41 -4.25 12.83
N TYR A 28 -2.66 -5.22 13.33
CA TYR A 28 -1.22 -5.14 13.50
C TYR A 28 -0.59 -6.49 13.26
N GLY A 29 0.44 -6.54 12.40
CA GLY A 29 1.05 -7.76 11.90
C GLY A 29 0.42 -8.20 10.57
N CYS A 30 1.14 -9.01 9.80
CA CYS A 30 0.68 -9.48 8.50
C CYS A 30 1.20 -10.91 8.25
N LEU A 31 0.34 -11.76 7.67
CA LEU A 31 0.65 -13.15 7.37
C LEU A 31 1.29 -13.36 5.98
N LEU A 32 1.39 -12.32 5.15
CA LEU A 32 2.00 -12.45 3.81
C LEU A 32 3.51 -12.71 3.85
N ASN A 33 4.17 -12.32 4.93
CA ASN A 33 5.60 -12.59 5.15
C ASN A 33 6.55 -12.02 4.06
N CYS A 34 6.21 -10.90 3.44
CA CYS A 34 7.08 -10.25 2.45
C CYS A 34 8.47 -9.96 3.04
N SER A 35 9.53 -10.28 2.28
CA SER A 35 10.91 -10.22 2.76
C SER A 35 11.34 -8.81 3.15
N TYR A 36 10.84 -7.78 2.49
CA TYR A 36 11.14 -6.36 2.78
C TYR A 36 10.27 -5.76 3.89
N CYS A 37 9.23 -6.46 4.38
CA CYS A 37 8.23 -5.85 5.26
C CYS A 37 8.74 -5.69 6.69
N TYR A 38 8.75 -4.45 7.19
CA TYR A 38 9.15 -4.14 8.56
C TYR A 38 8.24 -4.77 9.63
N MET A 39 6.99 -5.09 9.27
CA MET A 39 6.04 -5.72 10.20
C MET A 39 6.46 -7.12 10.64
N LYS A 40 7.29 -7.82 9.87
CA LYS A 40 7.81 -9.13 10.24
C LYS A 40 8.65 -9.11 11.53
N ARG A 41 9.36 -8.00 11.79
CA ARG A 41 10.09 -7.76 13.05
C ARG A 41 9.19 -7.81 14.29
N HIS A 42 7.92 -7.42 14.11
CA HIS A 42 6.95 -7.35 15.20
C HIS A 42 6.08 -8.61 15.31
N SER A 43 6.28 -9.59 14.43
CA SER A 43 5.47 -10.82 14.35
C SER A 43 5.66 -11.78 15.54
N SER A 44 6.65 -11.57 16.40
CA SER A 44 6.81 -12.34 17.65
C SER A 44 5.56 -12.31 18.55
N LYS A 45 4.72 -11.27 18.40
CA LYS A 45 3.44 -11.13 19.10
C LYS A 45 2.23 -11.69 18.33
N GLY A 46 2.45 -12.21 17.11
CA GLY A 46 1.39 -12.63 16.20
C GLY A 46 0.59 -11.46 15.61
N VAL A 47 -0.47 -11.78 14.88
CA VAL A 47 -1.40 -10.80 14.31
C VAL A 47 -2.46 -10.44 15.36
N THR A 48 -2.74 -9.15 15.50
CA THR A 48 -3.77 -8.65 16.43
C THR A 48 -4.74 -7.74 15.71
N ILE A 49 -6.05 -7.89 15.97
CA ILE A 49 -7.15 -7.12 15.40
C ILE A 49 -7.79 -6.27 16.49
N ALA A 50 -8.19 -5.05 16.18
CA ALA A 50 -8.89 -4.17 17.11
C ALA A 50 -10.29 -4.68 17.40
N GLY A 51 -10.58 -5.00 18.67
CA GLY A 51 -11.95 -5.31 19.13
C GLY A 51 -12.80 -4.06 19.38
N ASN A 52 -12.16 -2.90 19.47
CA ASN A 52 -12.83 -1.62 19.70
C ASN A 52 -12.84 -0.74 18.44
N HIS A 53 -13.18 -1.33 17.28
CA HIS A 53 -13.23 -0.62 16.00
C HIS A 53 -14.19 0.58 16.01
N GLU A 54 -15.32 0.51 16.71
CA GLU A 54 -16.23 1.65 16.86
C GLU A 54 -15.55 2.86 17.52
N THR A 55 -14.70 2.65 18.52
CA THR A 55 -13.92 3.75 19.11
C THR A 55 -12.95 4.38 18.11
N ILE A 56 -12.37 3.56 17.22
CA ILE A 56 -11.52 4.06 16.14
C ILE A 56 -12.34 4.87 15.14
N LEU A 57 -13.52 4.39 14.74
CA LEU A 57 -14.42 5.10 13.82
C LEU A 57 -14.89 6.44 14.42
N GLN A 58 -15.27 6.47 15.69
CA GLN A 58 -15.61 7.72 16.40
C GLN A 58 -14.47 8.74 16.44
N GLU A 59 -13.23 8.26 16.55
CA GLU A 59 -12.06 9.14 16.51
C GLU A 59 -11.81 9.69 15.11
N ILE A 60 -12.00 8.86 14.06
CA ILE A 60 -11.92 9.30 12.66
C ILE A 60 -13.01 10.33 12.37
N ASP A 61 -14.25 10.09 12.79
CA ASP A 61 -15.39 11.01 12.64
C ASP A 61 -15.06 12.38 13.24
N ARG A 62 -14.70 12.40 14.53
CA ARG A 62 -14.32 13.64 15.23
C ARG A 62 -13.18 14.40 14.53
N HIS A 63 -12.17 13.68 14.08
CA HIS A 63 -11.05 14.25 13.36
C HIS A 63 -11.47 14.78 11.98
N ALA A 64 -12.28 14.04 11.23
CA ALA A 64 -12.75 14.42 9.91
C ALA A 64 -13.65 15.66 9.97
N MET A 65 -14.56 15.71 10.94
CA MET A 65 -15.41 16.89 11.18
C MET A 65 -14.60 18.13 11.55
N PHE A 66 -13.57 17.97 12.41
CA PHE A 66 -12.71 19.10 12.81
C PHE A 66 -11.92 19.68 11.62
N TYR A 67 -11.53 18.86 10.66
CA TYR A 67 -10.73 19.30 9.52
C TYR A 67 -11.54 19.43 8.22
N ALA A 68 -12.85 19.29 8.23
CA ALA A 68 -13.68 19.31 7.03
C ALA A 68 -13.45 20.56 6.17
N ASP A 69 -13.51 21.74 6.79
CA ASP A 69 -13.32 23.03 6.11
C ASP A 69 -11.86 23.33 5.74
N ALA A 70 -10.91 22.59 6.31
CA ALA A 70 -9.48 22.76 6.04
C ALA A 70 -8.98 21.93 4.85
N LYS A 71 -9.79 20.99 4.34
CA LYS A 71 -9.40 20.15 3.20
C LYS A 71 -9.23 21.02 1.96
N LYS A 72 -8.03 20.91 1.36
CA LYS A 72 -7.72 21.51 0.06
C LYS A 72 -7.42 20.38 -0.94
N PRO A 73 -7.77 20.55 -2.25
CA PRO A 73 -7.39 19.63 -3.29
C PRO A 73 -5.89 19.29 -3.24
N ASN A 74 -5.57 18.03 -3.23
CA ASN A 74 -4.18 17.56 -3.24
C ASN A 74 -4.09 16.18 -3.91
N GLN A 75 -2.88 15.61 -3.97
CA GLN A 75 -2.66 14.31 -4.61
C GLN A 75 -3.36 13.14 -3.91
N THR A 76 -3.82 13.29 -2.66
CA THR A 76 -4.54 12.21 -1.97
C THR A 76 -5.98 12.14 -2.42
N HIS A 77 -6.69 13.25 -2.44
CA HIS A 77 -8.04 13.39 -2.99
C HIS A 77 -8.41 14.87 -3.15
N GLU A 78 -9.27 15.16 -4.11
CA GLU A 78 -9.72 16.53 -4.38
C GLU A 78 -10.65 17.07 -3.28
N PHE A 79 -11.63 16.27 -2.86
CA PHE A 79 -12.69 16.70 -1.96
C PHE A 79 -12.61 16.06 -0.57
N PHE A 80 -12.35 14.75 -0.50
CA PHE A 80 -12.41 14.00 0.75
C PHE A 80 -11.08 13.96 1.48
N THR A 81 -11.12 14.06 2.81
CA THR A 81 -10.00 13.75 3.68
C THR A 81 -9.80 12.23 3.69
N SER A 82 -8.65 11.78 3.20
CA SER A 82 -8.36 10.37 3.04
C SER A 82 -7.60 9.77 4.23
N TYR A 83 -8.01 8.58 4.65
CA TYR A 83 -7.48 7.87 5.82
C TYR A 83 -6.92 6.50 5.43
N ASP A 84 -5.65 6.22 5.74
CA ASP A 84 -5.07 4.88 5.60
C ASP A 84 -5.53 4.00 6.77
N ILE A 85 -6.30 2.96 6.48
CA ILE A 85 -6.85 2.02 7.46
C ILE A 85 -5.98 0.76 7.61
N SER A 86 -4.91 0.60 6.81
CA SER A 86 -4.11 -0.62 6.75
C SER A 86 -2.61 -0.43 7.02
N CYS A 87 -2.22 0.68 7.65
CA CYS A 87 -0.79 1.03 7.83
C CYS A 87 0.08 -0.10 8.40
N ASN A 88 -0.45 -0.96 9.27
CA ASN A 88 0.30 -1.99 10.00
C ASN A 88 -0.12 -3.42 9.65
N GLU A 89 -0.90 -3.62 8.61
CA GLU A 89 -1.38 -4.92 8.13
C GLU A 89 -1.67 -4.89 6.62
N ASP A 90 -2.05 -6.02 6.05
CA ASP A 90 -2.86 -6.06 4.83
C ASP A 90 -4.32 -6.25 5.28
N PHE A 91 -5.12 -5.18 5.22
CA PHE A 91 -6.49 -5.16 5.72
C PHE A 91 -7.36 -6.20 5.02
N ALA A 92 -7.21 -6.33 3.71
CA ALA A 92 -7.98 -7.27 2.92
C ALA A 92 -7.68 -8.72 3.28
N LEU A 93 -6.42 -9.05 3.57
CA LEU A 93 -6.02 -10.39 4.04
C LEU A 93 -6.72 -10.76 5.35
N HIS A 94 -6.90 -9.78 6.23
CA HIS A 94 -7.47 -9.99 7.55
C HIS A 94 -8.97 -9.66 7.63
N ALA A 95 -9.64 -9.37 6.50
CA ALA A 95 -11.02 -8.92 6.44
C ALA A 95 -11.98 -9.78 7.26
N LYS A 96 -11.83 -11.12 7.21
CA LYS A 96 -12.69 -12.05 7.97
C LYS A 96 -12.62 -11.90 9.51
N PHE A 97 -11.65 -11.13 10.02
CA PHE A 97 -11.49 -10.86 11.46
C PHE A 97 -11.87 -9.43 11.83
N HIS A 98 -12.09 -8.57 10.83
CA HIS A 98 -12.62 -7.22 10.97
C HIS A 98 -14.11 -7.21 10.75
N ASP A 99 -14.81 -6.28 11.37
CA ASP A 99 -16.14 -5.87 10.92
C ASP A 99 -15.97 -4.88 9.75
N TRP A 100 -15.45 -5.41 8.62
CA TRP A 100 -15.16 -4.58 7.45
C TRP A 100 -16.43 -3.96 6.83
N PRO A 101 -17.62 -4.61 6.84
CA PRO A 101 -18.82 -3.97 6.32
C PRO A 101 -19.14 -2.69 7.09
N ARG A 102 -19.10 -2.75 8.42
CA ARG A 102 -19.33 -1.59 9.28
C ARG A 102 -18.30 -0.48 9.07
N ILE A 103 -17.03 -0.84 8.86
CA ILE A 103 -15.95 0.12 8.56
C ILE A 103 -16.19 0.78 7.19
N PHE A 104 -16.61 0.02 6.18
CA PHE A 104 -16.86 0.54 4.84
C PHE A 104 -18.14 1.39 4.79
N GLU A 105 -19.21 0.98 5.48
CA GLU A 105 -20.43 1.78 5.67
C GLU A 105 -20.12 3.13 6.29
N PHE A 106 -19.30 3.16 7.33
CA PHE A 106 -18.89 4.42 7.96
C PHE A 106 -18.28 5.40 6.93
N PHE A 107 -17.37 4.96 6.09
CA PHE A 107 -16.77 5.84 5.08
C PHE A 107 -17.73 6.18 3.96
N ARG A 108 -18.54 5.21 3.48
CA ARG A 108 -19.55 5.45 2.45
C ARG A 108 -20.51 6.56 2.88
N ASP A 109 -20.99 6.51 4.10
CA ASP A 109 -22.00 7.40 4.61
C ASP A 109 -21.45 8.73 5.20
N HIS A 110 -20.11 8.84 5.34
CA HIS A 110 -19.47 10.04 5.91
C HIS A 110 -19.31 11.16 4.86
N ASP A 111 -19.70 12.40 5.15
CA ASP A 111 -19.72 13.52 4.19
C ASP A 111 -18.32 13.95 3.70
N SER A 112 -17.30 13.90 4.56
CA SER A 112 -15.97 14.48 4.29
C SER A 112 -14.80 13.51 4.34
N ALA A 113 -15.01 12.25 4.75
CA ALA A 113 -13.95 11.25 4.89
C ALA A 113 -14.04 10.12 3.86
N MET A 114 -12.90 9.57 3.46
CA MET A 114 -12.78 8.34 2.70
C MET A 114 -11.71 7.42 3.28
N GLY A 115 -11.96 6.10 3.20
CA GLY A 115 -10.99 5.08 3.61
C GLY A 115 -10.04 4.70 2.48
N SER A 116 -8.83 4.26 2.81
CA SER A 116 -7.90 3.74 1.82
C SER A 116 -7.02 2.64 2.41
N PHE A 117 -6.72 1.63 1.62
CA PHE A 117 -5.76 0.58 1.99
C PHE A 117 -5.03 0.05 0.77
N ALA A 118 -3.81 -0.46 1.01
CA ALA A 118 -3.05 -1.20 0.01
C ALA A 118 -3.18 -2.70 0.27
N THR A 119 -3.23 -3.50 -0.79
CA THR A 119 -3.30 -4.96 -0.65
C THR A 119 -2.47 -5.69 -1.71
N LYS A 120 -2.08 -6.92 -1.38
CA LYS A 120 -1.38 -7.87 -2.24
C LYS A 120 -2.19 -9.14 -2.49
N ILE A 121 -3.48 -9.10 -2.15
CA ILE A 121 -4.44 -10.17 -2.45
C ILE A 121 -5.63 -9.59 -3.23
N VAL A 122 -6.47 -10.47 -3.76
CA VAL A 122 -7.74 -10.11 -4.41
C VAL A 122 -8.90 -10.47 -3.47
N PRO A 123 -9.46 -9.50 -2.75
CA PRO A 123 -10.51 -9.75 -1.76
C PRO A 123 -11.90 -9.78 -2.43
N THR A 124 -12.21 -10.82 -3.18
CA THR A 124 -13.46 -10.93 -3.98
C THR A 124 -14.72 -10.70 -3.16
N LYS A 125 -14.70 -11.01 -1.85
CA LYS A 125 -15.85 -10.76 -0.96
C LYS A 125 -16.21 -9.27 -0.87
N PHE A 126 -15.26 -8.36 -1.10
CA PHE A 126 -15.55 -6.92 -1.09
C PHE A 126 -16.37 -6.46 -2.31
N LEU A 127 -16.40 -7.26 -3.39
CA LEU A 127 -17.24 -6.96 -4.57
C LEU A 127 -18.75 -6.98 -4.27
N GLU A 128 -19.15 -7.59 -3.14
CA GLU A 128 -20.55 -7.59 -2.67
C GLU A 128 -20.97 -6.25 -2.05
N PHE A 129 -20.05 -5.29 -1.89
CA PHE A 129 -20.28 -3.99 -1.26
C PHE A 129 -19.97 -2.84 -2.22
N ASN A 130 -20.90 -1.90 -2.39
CA ASN A 130 -20.67 -0.67 -3.13
C ASN A 130 -20.30 0.48 -2.18
N PRO A 131 -19.04 0.92 -2.15
CA PRO A 131 -18.60 2.02 -1.28
C PRO A 131 -18.80 3.42 -1.89
N GLU A 132 -19.43 3.54 -3.05
CA GLU A 132 -19.71 4.82 -3.74
C GLU A 132 -18.48 5.73 -3.87
N GLY A 133 -17.33 5.15 -4.21
CA GLY A 133 -16.06 5.85 -4.36
C GLY A 133 -15.37 6.23 -3.04
N LYS A 134 -15.96 5.93 -1.88
CA LYS A 134 -15.44 6.32 -0.57
C LYS A 134 -14.41 5.36 0.03
N ILE A 135 -14.15 4.25 -0.64
CA ILE A 135 -13.06 3.31 -0.28
C ILE A 135 -12.10 3.21 -1.47
N ARG A 136 -10.84 3.59 -1.22
CA ARG A 136 -9.75 3.41 -2.19
C ARG A 136 -9.01 2.13 -1.94
N ILE A 137 -8.99 1.24 -2.94
CA ILE A 137 -8.12 0.08 -2.98
C ILE A 137 -6.89 0.41 -3.80
N ARG A 138 -5.71 0.11 -3.24
CA ARG A 138 -4.42 0.27 -3.91
C ARG A 138 -3.81 -1.11 -4.12
N PHE A 139 -3.99 -1.70 -5.32
CA PHE A 139 -3.34 -2.98 -5.62
C PHE A 139 -1.84 -2.79 -5.75
N SER A 140 -1.09 -3.47 -4.88
CA SER A 140 0.38 -3.45 -4.93
C SER A 140 0.85 -4.30 -6.10
N LEU A 141 1.65 -3.71 -6.98
CA LEU A 141 2.20 -4.36 -8.17
C LEU A 141 3.72 -4.24 -8.19
N MET A 142 4.37 -5.31 -8.58
CA MET A 142 5.79 -5.38 -8.94
C MET A 142 5.98 -6.48 -9.99
N PRO A 143 7.10 -6.53 -10.71
CA PRO A 143 7.34 -7.62 -11.66
C PRO A 143 7.13 -8.99 -11.02
N GLN A 144 6.39 -9.89 -11.70
CA GLN A 144 6.04 -11.21 -11.15
C GLN A 144 7.27 -12.00 -10.70
N ARG A 145 8.38 -11.92 -11.45
CA ARG A 145 9.66 -12.54 -11.08
C ARG A 145 10.12 -12.12 -9.69
N MET A 146 10.13 -10.82 -9.40
CA MET A 146 10.53 -10.29 -8.10
C MET A 146 9.48 -10.60 -7.02
N SER A 147 8.20 -10.48 -7.33
CA SER A 147 7.10 -10.82 -6.41
C SER A 147 7.22 -12.27 -5.93
N SER A 148 7.51 -13.22 -6.84
CA SER A 148 7.68 -14.64 -6.50
C SER A 148 8.82 -14.90 -5.50
N ILE A 149 9.82 -14.03 -5.46
CA ILE A 149 10.97 -14.14 -4.54
C ILE A 149 10.67 -13.47 -3.20
N VAL A 150 10.17 -12.22 -3.22
CA VAL A 150 10.08 -11.38 -2.01
C VAL A 150 8.68 -11.27 -1.41
N GLU A 151 7.64 -11.79 -2.10
CA GLU A 151 6.23 -11.76 -1.68
C GLU A 151 5.58 -13.17 -1.70
N PRO A 152 6.04 -14.14 -0.89
CA PRO A 152 5.76 -15.59 -1.08
C PRO A 152 4.29 -15.98 -0.93
N ASN A 153 3.46 -15.22 -0.22
CA ASN A 153 2.07 -15.59 0.11
C ASN A 153 1.06 -14.58 -0.47
N THR A 154 1.40 -13.96 -1.58
CA THR A 154 0.55 -12.95 -2.21
C THR A 154 -0.16 -13.52 -3.45
N ALA A 155 -1.23 -12.87 -3.89
CA ALA A 155 -1.86 -13.22 -5.15
C ALA A 155 -0.91 -12.97 -6.34
N PRO A 156 -0.99 -13.75 -7.43
CA PRO A 156 -0.26 -13.47 -8.66
C PRO A 156 -0.51 -12.02 -9.15
N ILE A 157 0.47 -11.44 -9.81
CA ILE A 157 0.35 -10.06 -10.31
C ILE A 157 -0.76 -9.94 -11.36
N ALA A 158 -0.89 -10.93 -12.24
CA ALA A 158 -1.95 -10.97 -13.23
C ALA A 158 -3.35 -10.94 -12.60
N ASP A 159 -3.56 -11.66 -11.49
CA ASP A 159 -4.85 -11.68 -10.78
C ASP A 159 -5.16 -10.32 -10.14
N ARG A 160 -4.13 -9.63 -9.60
CA ARG A 160 -4.30 -8.28 -9.04
C ARG A 160 -4.65 -7.25 -10.13
N ILE A 161 -4.08 -7.40 -11.33
CA ILE A 161 -4.39 -6.55 -12.48
C ILE A 161 -5.82 -6.84 -12.97
N ALA A 162 -6.19 -8.11 -13.15
CA ALA A 162 -7.52 -8.51 -13.59
C ALA A 162 -8.64 -8.02 -12.67
N ALA A 163 -8.37 -7.89 -11.37
CA ALA A 163 -9.33 -7.40 -10.39
C ALA A 163 -9.63 -5.89 -10.50
N ILE A 164 -8.81 -5.09 -11.18
CA ILE A 164 -8.95 -3.63 -11.20
C ILE A 164 -10.32 -3.22 -11.74
N ASP A 165 -10.71 -3.71 -12.90
CA ASP A 165 -11.99 -3.36 -13.54
C ASP A 165 -13.19 -3.84 -12.72
N GLU A 166 -13.11 -5.03 -12.12
CA GLU A 166 -14.18 -5.57 -11.28
C GLU A 166 -14.42 -4.68 -10.05
N PHE A 167 -13.35 -4.22 -9.39
CA PHE A 167 -13.47 -3.35 -8.23
C PHE A 167 -13.94 -1.94 -8.60
N ILE A 168 -13.54 -1.40 -9.76
CA ILE A 168 -14.10 -0.14 -10.26
C ILE A 168 -15.60 -0.29 -10.51
N ALA A 169 -16.02 -1.37 -11.18
CA ALA A 169 -17.44 -1.65 -11.45
C ALA A 169 -18.26 -1.84 -10.16
N ALA A 170 -17.64 -2.35 -9.08
CA ALA A 170 -18.26 -2.46 -7.77
C ALA A 170 -18.31 -1.13 -6.99
N GLY A 171 -17.81 -0.02 -7.55
CA GLY A 171 -17.87 1.32 -6.95
C GLY A 171 -16.68 1.72 -6.09
N TYR A 172 -15.57 0.99 -6.15
CA TYR A 172 -14.33 1.36 -5.45
C TYR A 172 -13.53 2.41 -6.24
N ASP A 173 -12.82 3.29 -5.53
CA ASP A 173 -11.74 4.09 -6.09
C ASP A 173 -10.48 3.22 -6.15
N VAL A 174 -10.05 2.84 -7.36
CA VAL A 174 -8.98 1.86 -7.54
C VAL A 174 -7.71 2.51 -8.06
N HIS A 175 -6.60 2.28 -7.36
CA HIS A 175 -5.27 2.74 -7.76
C HIS A 175 -4.27 1.58 -7.76
N VAL A 176 -3.11 1.79 -8.37
CA VAL A 176 -1.98 0.86 -8.31
C VAL A 176 -0.85 1.42 -7.44
N ASN A 177 -0.12 0.54 -6.76
CA ASN A 177 0.96 0.90 -5.86
C ASN A 177 2.22 0.13 -6.22
N PHE A 178 3.13 0.75 -6.95
CA PHE A 178 4.46 0.20 -7.25
C PHE A 178 5.37 0.39 -6.03
N SER A 179 5.26 -0.53 -5.04
CA SER A 179 5.97 -0.41 -3.75
C SER A 179 6.30 -1.78 -3.14
N PRO A 180 7.58 -2.04 -2.91
CA PRO A 180 8.75 -1.23 -3.26
C PRO A 180 9.20 -1.43 -4.70
N ILE A 181 9.78 -0.38 -5.31
CA ILE A 181 10.54 -0.48 -6.55
C ILE A 181 11.95 -0.93 -6.18
N ILE A 182 12.34 -2.13 -6.62
CA ILE A 182 13.63 -2.76 -6.34
C ILE A 182 14.49 -2.68 -7.60
N LEU A 183 15.74 -2.22 -7.46
CA LEU A 183 16.69 -2.15 -8.55
C LEU A 183 17.58 -3.40 -8.56
N TYR A 184 17.48 -4.19 -9.61
CA TYR A 184 18.26 -5.40 -9.85
C TYR A 184 18.61 -5.50 -11.33
N GLN A 185 19.43 -6.45 -11.72
CA GLN A 185 19.74 -6.64 -13.14
C GLN A 185 18.49 -7.08 -13.91
N GLY A 186 18.11 -6.32 -14.94
CA GLY A 186 16.89 -6.55 -15.75
C GLY A 186 15.62 -5.92 -15.18
N TRP A 187 15.69 -5.07 -14.13
CA TRP A 187 14.51 -4.48 -13.52
C TRP A 187 13.68 -3.62 -14.49
N LYS A 188 14.33 -2.99 -15.49
CA LYS A 188 13.62 -2.15 -16.45
C LYS A 188 12.75 -2.98 -17.39
N GLU A 189 13.34 -4.02 -17.93
CA GLU A 189 12.67 -4.97 -18.83
C GLU A 189 11.47 -5.63 -18.11
N ASP A 190 11.67 -6.06 -16.88
CA ASP A 190 10.63 -6.65 -16.06
C ASP A 190 9.50 -5.64 -15.72
N TYR A 191 9.81 -4.35 -15.51
CA TYR A 191 8.80 -3.30 -15.32
C TYR A 191 8.08 -2.92 -16.62
N ILE A 192 8.75 -2.91 -17.77
CA ILE A 192 8.11 -2.71 -19.08
C ILE A 192 7.08 -3.81 -19.32
N ASP A 193 7.44 -5.08 -19.10
CA ASP A 193 6.52 -6.21 -19.19
C ASP A 193 5.32 -6.06 -18.23
N LEU A 194 5.56 -5.65 -16.98
CA LEU A 194 4.48 -5.37 -16.02
C LEU A 194 3.54 -4.24 -16.50
N PHE A 195 4.09 -3.16 -17.09
CA PHE A 195 3.27 -2.07 -17.61
C PHE A 195 2.43 -2.50 -18.82
N GLN A 196 3.00 -3.32 -19.71
CA GLN A 196 2.26 -3.88 -20.84
C GLN A 196 1.13 -4.81 -20.37
N GLN A 197 1.37 -5.63 -19.33
CA GLN A 197 0.32 -6.43 -18.69
C GLN A 197 -0.77 -5.54 -18.08
N LEU A 198 -0.40 -4.44 -17.42
CA LEU A 198 -1.35 -3.49 -16.85
C LEU A 198 -2.16 -2.77 -17.92
N ASP A 199 -1.53 -2.36 -19.04
CA ASP A 199 -2.23 -1.73 -20.17
C ASP A 199 -3.25 -2.66 -20.82
N ALA A 200 -2.87 -3.92 -21.01
CA ALA A 200 -3.75 -4.95 -21.58
C ALA A 200 -4.86 -5.39 -20.61
N GLY A 201 -4.64 -5.31 -19.30
CA GLY A 201 -5.55 -5.83 -18.28
C GLY A 201 -6.57 -4.81 -17.77
N VAL A 202 -6.40 -3.52 -18.04
CA VAL A 202 -7.34 -2.45 -17.65
C VAL A 202 -8.11 -1.98 -18.88
N SER A 203 -9.44 -1.98 -18.81
CA SER A 203 -10.29 -1.51 -19.91
C SER A 203 -10.09 -0.01 -20.18
N ASP A 204 -10.23 0.40 -21.45
CA ASP A 204 -10.00 1.79 -21.86
C ASP A 204 -10.85 2.80 -21.09
N ASN A 205 -12.08 2.46 -20.75
CA ASN A 205 -12.98 3.32 -19.95
C ASN A 205 -12.47 3.56 -18.53
N ASN A 206 -11.62 2.69 -17.99
CA ASN A 206 -11.11 2.77 -16.63
C ASN A 206 -9.67 3.31 -16.54
N LYS A 207 -8.96 3.38 -17.67
CA LYS A 207 -7.56 3.81 -17.72
C LYS A 207 -7.32 5.19 -17.10
N GLU A 208 -8.20 6.17 -17.34
CA GLU A 208 -8.05 7.51 -16.79
C GLU A 208 -8.35 7.61 -15.27
N ILE A 209 -9.07 6.63 -14.73
CA ILE A 209 -9.42 6.59 -13.31
C ILE A 209 -8.24 6.10 -12.48
N VAL A 210 -7.53 5.08 -12.96
CA VAL A 210 -6.44 4.42 -12.25
C VAL A 210 -5.20 5.30 -12.19
N LYS A 211 -4.71 5.57 -10.98
CA LYS A 211 -3.49 6.37 -10.74
C LYS A 211 -2.46 5.54 -10.00
N ALA A 212 -1.19 5.93 -10.13
CA ALA A 212 -0.06 5.21 -9.54
C ALA A 212 0.57 5.92 -8.34
N GLU A 213 0.97 5.12 -7.37
CA GLU A 213 1.91 5.48 -6.30
C GLU A 213 3.21 4.73 -6.53
N CYS A 214 4.35 5.41 -6.42
CA CYS A 214 5.65 4.83 -6.74
C CYS A 214 6.63 5.04 -5.59
N ILE A 215 7.10 3.97 -4.97
CA ILE A 215 7.95 4.05 -3.77
C ILE A 215 9.21 3.22 -3.99
N MET A 216 10.36 3.90 -4.04
CA MET A 216 11.66 3.24 -4.13
C MET A 216 11.95 2.48 -2.83
N LEU A 217 12.61 1.34 -2.94
CA LEU A 217 12.98 0.53 -1.78
C LEU A 217 13.72 1.34 -0.71
N THR A 218 13.27 1.19 0.52
CA THR A 218 14.04 1.44 1.74
C THR A 218 14.03 0.18 2.59
N HIS A 219 15.17 -0.21 3.14
CA HIS A 219 15.28 -1.42 3.93
C HIS A 219 15.86 -1.12 5.31
N GLU A 220 15.47 -1.87 6.32
CA GLU A 220 15.87 -1.66 7.70
C GLU A 220 16.95 -2.66 8.09
N GLU A 221 17.99 -2.19 8.80
CA GLU A 221 19.12 -3.00 9.21
C GLU A 221 18.70 -4.20 10.09
N ASN A 222 17.81 -3.98 11.07
CA ASN A 222 17.32 -5.09 11.89
C ASN A 222 16.54 -6.13 11.08
N LYS A 223 15.87 -5.68 10.00
CA LYS A 223 15.17 -6.57 9.11
C LYS A 223 16.15 -7.35 8.24
N HIS A 224 17.21 -6.71 7.77
CA HIS A 224 18.32 -7.36 7.08
C HIS A 224 18.92 -8.47 7.92
N ASN A 225 19.33 -8.16 9.15
CA ASN A 225 19.91 -9.14 10.07
C ASN A 225 18.95 -10.31 10.30
N PHE A 226 17.68 -10.04 10.57
CA PHE A 226 16.66 -11.09 10.71
C PHE A 226 16.55 -11.96 9.46
N ASN A 227 16.56 -11.37 8.28
CA ASN A 227 16.44 -12.11 7.02
C ASN A 227 17.65 -13.02 6.80
N VAL A 228 18.86 -12.53 7.05
CA VAL A 228 20.10 -13.31 6.95
C VAL A 228 20.10 -14.46 7.95
N GLU A 229 19.81 -14.21 9.23
CA GLU A 229 19.76 -15.23 10.28
C GLU A 229 18.72 -16.33 10.01
N ASN A 230 17.63 -16.00 9.32
CA ASN A 230 16.54 -16.95 9.05
C ASN A 230 16.51 -17.43 7.59
N ASN A 231 17.54 -17.15 6.80
CA ASN A 231 17.66 -17.54 5.39
C ASN A 231 16.40 -17.15 4.58
N ILE A 232 15.89 -15.92 4.78
CA ILE A 232 14.71 -15.42 4.07
C ILE A 232 15.09 -15.10 2.61
N PRO A 233 14.37 -15.63 1.62
CA PRO A 233 14.68 -15.42 0.20
C PRO A 233 14.66 -13.93 -0.21
N GLY A 234 15.54 -13.56 -1.16
CA GLY A 234 15.54 -12.27 -1.83
C GLY A 234 16.29 -11.18 -1.08
N GLU A 235 16.96 -11.48 0.04
CA GLU A 235 17.69 -10.47 0.81
C GLU A 235 18.82 -9.82 -0.02
N GLU A 236 19.42 -10.54 -0.93
CA GLU A 236 20.46 -10.04 -1.87
C GLU A 236 19.94 -8.92 -2.80
N TYR A 237 18.62 -8.84 -3.03
CA TYR A 237 17.98 -7.74 -3.78
C TYR A 237 17.61 -6.56 -2.88
N LEU A 238 17.43 -6.80 -1.59
CA LEU A 238 16.93 -5.81 -0.63
C LEU A 238 18.06 -5.04 0.05
N TRP A 239 19.22 -5.71 0.27
CA TRP A 239 20.38 -5.12 0.93
C TRP A 239 21.60 -5.16 0.02
N ASN A 240 21.97 -3.99 -0.51
CA ASN A 240 23.12 -3.84 -1.38
C ASN A 240 23.92 -2.58 -1.04
N PRO A 241 24.99 -2.69 -0.22
CA PRO A 241 25.79 -1.53 0.21
C PRO A 241 26.44 -0.73 -0.93
N THR A 242 26.64 -1.37 -2.11
CA THR A 242 27.21 -0.67 -3.27
C THR A 242 26.22 0.32 -3.89
N LEU A 243 24.93 0.03 -3.81
CA LEU A 243 23.84 0.85 -4.36
C LEU A 243 23.16 1.75 -3.33
N GLN A 244 23.36 1.45 -2.06
CA GLN A 244 22.61 2.07 -0.96
C GLN A 244 23.48 2.95 -0.07
N GLU A 245 22.82 3.84 0.67
CA GLU A 245 23.38 4.74 1.68
C GLU A 245 22.52 4.70 2.95
N PRO A 246 23.12 4.92 4.14
CA PRO A 246 22.36 5.01 5.39
C PRO A 246 21.33 6.15 5.36
N LYS A 247 20.20 5.90 6.02
CA LYS A 247 19.13 6.87 6.21
C LYS A 247 18.50 6.68 7.59
N THR A 248 18.38 7.73 8.37
CA THR A 248 17.56 7.70 9.60
C THR A 248 16.08 7.77 9.21
N SER A 249 15.27 6.86 9.75
CA SER A 249 13.82 6.91 9.57
C SER A 249 13.21 8.08 10.35
N GLN A 250 11.98 8.46 10.01
CA GLN A 250 11.23 9.50 10.72
C GLN A 250 11.07 9.21 12.23
N TYR A 251 11.20 7.94 12.63
CA TYR A 251 11.08 7.48 14.02
C TYR A 251 12.41 7.00 14.62
N GLY A 252 13.55 7.43 14.05
CA GLY A 252 14.88 7.15 14.60
C GLY A 252 15.49 5.78 14.26
N GLY A 253 14.81 4.96 13.42
CA GLY A 253 15.37 3.66 13.02
C GLY A 253 16.48 3.80 11.96
N SER A 254 17.47 2.89 12.01
CA SER A 254 18.52 2.78 10.99
C SER A 254 18.00 2.05 9.77
N ASN A 255 17.95 2.76 8.64
CA ASN A 255 17.52 2.25 7.36
C ASN A 255 18.59 2.49 6.30
N VAL A 256 18.48 1.79 5.18
CA VAL A 256 19.20 2.10 3.94
C VAL A 256 18.22 2.51 2.85
N ARG A 257 18.69 3.34 1.93
CA ARG A 257 17.99 3.72 0.70
C ARG A 257 18.97 3.73 -0.44
N TYR A 258 18.50 3.75 -1.67
CA TYR A 258 19.39 3.98 -2.83
C TYR A 258 20.12 5.33 -2.70
N LYS A 259 21.40 5.35 -3.06
CA LYS A 259 22.22 6.57 -3.14
C LYS A 259 21.50 7.63 -3.98
N ARG A 260 21.54 8.89 -3.55
CA ARG A 260 20.75 9.98 -4.16
C ARG A 260 20.89 10.10 -5.68
N PRO A 261 22.10 10.05 -6.29
CA PRO A 261 22.23 10.09 -7.76
C PRO A 261 21.53 8.91 -8.42
N LEU A 262 21.81 7.68 -7.99
CA LEU A 262 21.18 6.46 -8.50
C LEU A 262 19.65 6.51 -8.38
N LYS A 263 19.15 6.91 -7.22
CA LYS A 263 17.70 7.04 -6.99
C LYS A 263 17.05 8.02 -7.95
N ARG A 264 17.68 9.20 -8.15
CA ARG A 264 17.17 10.22 -9.07
C ARG A 264 17.10 9.69 -10.50
N ASP A 265 18.16 9.02 -10.94
CA ASP A 265 18.25 8.45 -12.28
C ASP A 265 17.23 7.32 -12.48
N ALA A 266 17.07 6.43 -11.48
CA ALA A 266 16.06 5.38 -11.50
C ALA A 266 14.63 5.94 -11.54
N ILE A 267 14.32 6.98 -10.77
CA ILE A 267 13.02 7.68 -10.82
C ILE A 267 12.78 8.27 -12.21
N SER A 268 13.80 8.89 -12.83
CA SER A 268 13.66 9.45 -14.17
C SER A 268 13.37 8.36 -15.20
N GLN A 269 14.10 7.25 -15.15
CA GLN A 269 13.89 6.11 -16.04
C GLN A 269 12.53 5.45 -15.82
N PHE A 270 12.11 5.28 -14.57
CA PHE A 270 10.79 4.72 -14.24
C PHE A 270 9.66 5.57 -14.81
N LYS A 271 9.74 6.90 -14.69
CA LYS A 271 8.76 7.82 -15.29
C LYS A 271 8.75 7.73 -16.81
N GLN A 272 9.92 7.61 -17.45
CA GLN A 272 10.02 7.45 -18.91
C GLN A 272 9.36 6.15 -19.37
N MET A 273 9.61 5.03 -18.68
CA MET A 273 8.96 3.75 -18.98
C MET A 273 7.44 3.83 -18.80
N MET A 274 6.95 4.40 -17.69
CA MET A 274 5.51 4.60 -17.50
C MET A 274 4.89 5.47 -18.59
N HIS A 275 5.57 6.55 -18.99
CA HIS A 275 5.07 7.43 -20.05
C HIS A 275 5.05 6.74 -21.41
N ALA A 276 5.98 5.82 -21.69
CA ALA A 276 6.00 5.05 -22.93
C ALA A 276 4.94 3.95 -22.98
N GLU A 277 4.77 3.20 -21.91
CA GLU A 277 3.94 1.98 -21.90
C GLU A 277 2.51 2.22 -21.39
N ILE A 278 2.34 3.09 -20.38
CA ILE A 278 1.04 3.41 -19.74
C ILE A 278 0.86 4.92 -19.58
N PRO A 279 0.86 5.72 -20.68
CA PRO A 279 0.77 7.20 -20.62
C PRO A 279 -0.49 7.71 -19.93
N TRP A 280 -1.53 6.91 -19.89
CA TRP A 280 -2.81 7.20 -19.22
C TRP A 280 -2.72 7.13 -17.68
N CYS A 281 -1.75 6.39 -17.13
CA CYS A 281 -1.65 6.16 -15.68
C CYS A 281 -0.91 7.32 -14.98
N THR A 282 -1.65 8.25 -14.41
CA THR A 282 -1.09 9.41 -13.71
C THR A 282 -0.35 9.01 -12.43
N ILE A 283 0.89 9.48 -12.28
CA ILE A 283 1.67 9.29 -11.04
C ILE A 283 1.21 10.32 -10.00
N ARG A 284 0.60 9.87 -8.90
CA ARG A 284 0.21 10.70 -7.76
C ARG A 284 1.43 11.23 -7.00
N TYR A 285 2.40 10.36 -6.76
CA TYR A 285 3.72 10.70 -6.21
C TYR A 285 4.74 9.60 -6.50
N ILE A 286 6.03 9.98 -6.48
CA ILE A 286 7.16 9.07 -6.60
C ILE A 286 8.32 9.53 -5.72
N PHE A 287 8.91 8.69 -4.91
CA PHE A 287 10.04 9.02 -4.06
C PHE A 287 10.95 7.84 -3.72
#